data_7c725c8cfe8623b66ec318359fae1de6
#
_entry.id   7c725c8cfe8623b66ec318359fae1de6
#
_cell.length_a   1.000
_cell.length_b   1.000
_cell.length_c   1.000
_cell.angle_alpha   90.00
_cell.angle_beta   90.00
_cell.angle_gamma   90.00
#
_symmetry.space_group_name_H-M   'P 1'
#
loop_
_entity.id
_entity.type
_entity.pdbx_description
1 polymer ?
#
loop_
_entity_poly.entity_id
_entity_poly.type
_entity_poly.pdbx_seq_one_letter_code
_entity_poly.pdbx_strand_id
1 'polypeptide(L)'
;MDILFIADPLEHFKIYKDSTYAMMAEAARRGHAVYACEPRHLAWTGSAVEADVRRITFVGELDDLHRDTWFDAGAVDARRLESFGAVLMRKDPPFDMEYVTSTWLLELAERAGARVFNRARSIRDHSEKLAIGEFPQFVAPTLVTRDAKRLRAFHAEHGDVILKPLDGMGGMGVFRVKPDGMNLGSIVEMLSHDGTRSVMAQKFIPEIKAGDKRILLIGGEPVPYSLARIPQGSEVRGNLAAGGLGVAQPLTARDREIADTLGPVLASRGLLLVGLDAIGDWLTEVNVTSPTCFREIMEQTGFDVAAMFIDALERAAA
;
A
#
# COMPACT_ATOMS: atom_id res chain seq x y z
N MET A 1 6.72 11.57 -21.25
CA MET A 1 6.97 12.48 -20.10
C MET A 1 8.08 11.94 -19.22
N ASP A 2 8.66 12.79 -18.35
CA ASP A 2 9.57 12.35 -17.30
C ASP A 2 8.75 11.93 -16.07
N ILE A 3 8.97 10.72 -15.55
CA ILE A 3 8.27 10.18 -14.38
C ILE A 3 9.30 9.93 -13.28
N LEU A 4 9.09 10.54 -12.12
CA LEU A 4 9.91 10.31 -10.93
C LEU A 4 9.24 9.30 -9.99
N PHE A 5 9.96 8.25 -9.64
CA PHE A 5 9.60 7.29 -8.61
C PHE A 5 10.43 7.56 -7.34
N ILE A 6 9.76 7.93 -6.26
CA ILE A 6 10.36 8.07 -4.93
C ILE A 6 10.10 6.75 -4.21
N ALA A 7 11.12 5.91 -4.09
CA ALA A 7 10.97 4.51 -3.69
C ALA A 7 12.09 4.06 -2.74
N ASP A 8 12.04 2.80 -2.32
CA ASP A 8 13.15 2.13 -1.66
C ASP A 8 14.33 1.93 -2.63
N PRO A 9 15.55 1.62 -2.14
CA PRO A 9 16.69 1.38 -3.00
C PRO A 9 16.39 0.32 -4.08
N LEU A 10 16.57 0.68 -5.35
CA LEU A 10 16.22 -0.18 -6.50
C LEU A 10 16.99 -1.49 -6.52
N GLU A 11 18.17 -1.52 -5.92
CA GLU A 11 19.02 -2.70 -5.76
C GLU A 11 18.36 -3.81 -4.91
N HIS A 12 17.38 -3.42 -4.08
CA HIS A 12 16.63 -4.35 -3.23
C HIS A 12 15.36 -4.89 -3.90
N PHE A 13 15.01 -4.41 -5.08
CA PHE A 13 13.80 -4.82 -5.77
C PHE A 13 13.90 -6.29 -6.21
N LYS A 14 12.90 -7.06 -5.82
CA LYS A 14 12.68 -8.41 -6.35
C LYS A 14 11.76 -8.29 -7.56
N ILE A 15 12.34 -7.98 -8.73
CA ILE A 15 11.61 -7.55 -9.93
C ILE A 15 10.54 -8.54 -10.39
N TYR A 16 10.69 -9.83 -10.07
CA TYR A 16 9.70 -10.86 -10.41
C TYR A 16 8.35 -10.67 -9.68
N LYS A 17 8.32 -9.92 -8.56
CA LYS A 17 7.10 -9.63 -7.79
C LYS A 17 6.90 -8.16 -7.46
N ASP A 18 7.81 -7.28 -7.86
CA ASP A 18 7.76 -5.87 -7.50
C ASP A 18 6.78 -5.09 -8.38
N SER A 19 5.80 -4.44 -7.74
CA SER A 19 4.80 -3.63 -8.44
C SER A 19 5.35 -2.31 -8.95
N THR A 20 6.31 -1.71 -8.26
CA THR A 20 6.96 -0.46 -8.70
C THR A 20 7.82 -0.72 -9.93
N TYR A 21 8.54 -1.86 -9.96
CA TYR A 21 9.21 -2.30 -11.17
C TYR A 21 8.24 -2.47 -12.36
N ALA A 22 7.09 -3.11 -12.14
CA ALA A 22 6.09 -3.29 -13.21
C ALA A 22 5.61 -1.94 -13.76
N MET A 23 5.38 -0.95 -12.90
CA MET A 23 5.03 0.41 -13.30
C MET A 23 6.15 1.09 -14.09
N MET A 24 7.40 0.99 -13.61
CA MET A 24 8.58 1.55 -14.29
C MET A 24 8.80 0.92 -15.67
N ALA A 25 8.68 -0.40 -15.77
CA ALA A 25 8.84 -1.15 -17.01
C ALA A 25 7.77 -0.75 -18.05
N GLU A 26 6.51 -0.64 -17.64
CA GLU A 26 5.44 -0.21 -18.54
C GLU A 26 5.60 1.26 -18.94
N ALA A 27 6.00 2.16 -18.04
CA ALA A 27 6.32 3.53 -18.37
C ALA A 27 7.44 3.62 -19.43
N ALA A 28 8.51 2.83 -19.28
CA ALA A 28 9.59 2.76 -20.25
C ALA A 28 9.15 2.17 -21.60
N ARG A 29 8.29 1.13 -21.60
CA ARG A 29 7.73 0.54 -22.82
C ARG A 29 6.93 1.56 -23.63
N ARG A 30 6.27 2.53 -22.96
CA ARG A 30 5.55 3.64 -23.60
C ARG A 30 6.43 4.83 -23.99
N GLY A 31 7.75 4.74 -23.78
CA GLY A 31 8.70 5.80 -24.12
C GLY A 31 8.76 6.93 -23.11
N HIS A 32 8.26 6.74 -21.89
CA HIS A 32 8.50 7.71 -20.81
C HIS A 32 9.91 7.57 -20.28
N ALA A 33 10.52 8.69 -19.86
CA ALA A 33 11.79 8.68 -19.15
C ALA A 33 11.55 8.41 -17.67
N VAL A 34 12.17 7.36 -17.16
CA VAL A 34 12.05 6.92 -15.77
C VAL A 34 13.19 7.50 -14.95
N TYR A 35 12.85 8.12 -13.84
CA TYR A 35 13.78 8.63 -12.83
C TYR A 35 13.45 8.03 -11.47
N ALA A 36 14.46 7.87 -10.62
CA ALA A 36 14.27 7.39 -9.27
C ALA A 36 15.12 8.15 -8.26
N CYS A 37 14.60 8.25 -7.04
CA CYS A 37 15.31 8.66 -5.84
C CYS A 37 14.69 8.01 -4.60
N GLU A 38 15.39 8.10 -3.48
CA GLU A 38 14.83 7.74 -2.17
C GLU A 38 14.25 8.99 -1.48
N PRO A 39 13.32 8.85 -0.49
CA PRO A 39 12.79 10.01 0.26
C PRO A 39 13.86 10.91 0.89
N ARG A 40 14.98 10.32 1.34
CA ARG A 40 16.11 11.08 1.92
C ARG A 40 16.80 12.05 0.95
N HIS A 41 16.54 11.94 -0.35
CA HIS A 41 17.07 12.81 -1.38
C HIS A 41 16.18 14.03 -1.67
N LEU A 42 15.01 14.12 -1.01
CA LEU A 42 14.14 15.29 -1.08
C LEU A 42 14.71 16.43 -0.23
N ALA A 43 14.72 17.63 -0.76
CA ALA A 43 15.16 18.83 -0.06
C ALA A 43 14.25 20.01 -0.39
N TRP A 44 13.93 20.83 0.61
CA TRP A 44 13.31 22.12 0.40
C TRP A 44 14.37 23.22 0.52
N THR A 45 14.56 23.99 -0.54
CA THR A 45 15.62 25.02 -0.64
C THR A 45 15.09 26.43 -0.36
N GLY A 46 13.91 26.56 0.26
CA GLY A 46 13.26 27.82 0.57
C GLY A 46 12.33 28.34 -0.55
N SER A 47 12.61 28.03 -1.80
CA SER A 47 11.80 28.44 -2.96
C SER A 47 11.18 27.28 -3.73
N ALA A 48 11.78 26.09 -3.66
CA ALA A 48 11.33 24.89 -4.36
C ALA A 48 11.61 23.62 -3.55
N VAL A 49 10.95 22.53 -3.91
CA VAL A 49 11.33 21.19 -3.48
C VAL A 49 12.11 20.55 -4.63
N GLU A 50 13.31 20.12 -4.31
CA GLU A 50 14.24 19.48 -5.23
C GLU A 50 14.55 18.06 -4.77
N ALA A 51 14.99 17.22 -5.69
CA ALA A 51 15.48 15.88 -5.38
C ALA A 51 16.76 15.59 -6.18
N ASP A 52 17.70 14.91 -5.53
CA ASP A 52 18.83 14.29 -6.19
C ASP A 52 18.33 13.00 -6.87
N VAL A 53 18.10 13.06 -8.17
CA VAL A 53 17.50 11.97 -8.94
C VAL A 53 18.53 11.32 -9.87
N ARG A 54 18.26 10.08 -10.26
CA ARG A 54 19.00 9.40 -11.33
C ARG A 54 18.03 8.95 -12.41
N ARG A 55 18.41 9.15 -13.66
CA ARG A 55 17.71 8.54 -14.78
C ARG A 55 17.98 7.04 -14.77
N ILE A 56 16.93 6.23 -14.91
CA ILE A 56 17.01 4.78 -14.93
C ILE A 56 16.93 4.29 -16.37
N THR A 57 17.93 3.55 -16.78
CA THR A 57 17.96 2.83 -18.06
C THR A 57 17.87 1.34 -17.78
N PHE A 58 16.89 0.67 -18.40
CA PHE A 58 16.73 -0.77 -18.20
C PHE A 58 17.82 -1.54 -18.94
N VAL A 59 18.36 -2.56 -18.30
CA VAL A 59 19.36 -3.47 -18.86
C VAL A 59 18.68 -4.79 -19.21
N GLY A 60 18.82 -5.27 -20.43
CA GLY A 60 18.13 -6.47 -20.93
C GLY A 60 16.65 -6.29 -21.19
N GLU A 61 15.96 -7.39 -21.47
CA GLU A 61 14.53 -7.37 -21.82
C GLU A 61 13.67 -7.08 -20.58
N LEU A 62 12.66 -6.21 -20.71
CA LEU A 62 11.79 -5.80 -19.59
C LEU A 62 11.03 -6.98 -18.95
N ASP A 63 10.80 -8.03 -19.73
CA ASP A 63 10.05 -9.22 -19.30
C ASP A 63 10.95 -10.34 -18.73
N ASP A 64 12.28 -10.19 -18.78
CA ASP A 64 13.21 -11.09 -18.06
C ASP A 64 13.30 -10.68 -16.59
N LEU A 65 12.54 -11.38 -15.75
CA LEU A 65 12.32 -11.06 -14.34
C LEU A 65 13.27 -11.79 -13.37
N HIS A 66 14.20 -12.60 -13.90
CA HIS A 66 15.10 -13.41 -13.09
C HIS A 66 16.58 -12.97 -13.18
N ARG A 67 16.82 -11.78 -13.72
CA ARG A 67 18.16 -11.21 -13.84
C ARG A 67 18.60 -10.49 -12.56
N ASP A 68 19.88 -10.59 -12.23
CA ASP A 68 20.46 -9.92 -11.05
C ASP A 68 20.63 -8.41 -11.26
N THR A 69 20.97 -7.98 -12.49
CA THR A 69 21.10 -6.57 -12.86
C THR A 69 20.02 -6.20 -13.87
N TRP A 70 19.15 -5.28 -13.50
CA TRP A 70 18.02 -4.89 -14.33
C TRP A 70 18.03 -3.41 -14.74
N PHE A 71 18.92 -2.59 -14.16
CA PHE A 71 19.05 -1.17 -14.48
C PHE A 71 20.49 -0.66 -14.40
N ASP A 72 20.73 0.39 -15.17
CA ASP A 72 21.84 1.32 -15.00
C ASP A 72 21.29 2.64 -14.51
N ALA A 73 21.92 3.22 -13.50
CA ALA A 73 21.59 4.53 -12.96
C ALA A 73 22.53 5.60 -13.55
N GLY A 74 21.96 6.61 -14.18
CA GLY A 74 22.69 7.77 -14.67
C GLY A 74 23.38 8.57 -13.57
N ALA A 75 24.08 9.64 -13.95
CA ALA A 75 24.63 10.58 -12.98
C ALA A 75 23.53 11.19 -12.12
N VAL A 76 23.89 11.61 -10.90
CA VAL A 76 22.96 12.36 -10.04
C VAL A 76 22.68 13.71 -10.68
N ASP A 77 21.40 14.07 -10.73
CA ASP A 77 20.91 15.34 -11.26
C ASP A 77 19.94 15.95 -10.23
N ALA A 78 20.24 17.16 -9.76
CA ALA A 78 19.37 17.87 -8.82
C ALA A 78 18.24 18.55 -9.60
N ARG A 79 17.02 18.05 -9.43
CA ARG A 79 15.85 18.52 -10.19
C ARG A 79 14.71 18.97 -9.28
N ARG A 80 14.06 20.05 -9.67
CA ARG A 80 12.80 20.47 -9.04
C ARG A 80 11.68 19.50 -9.38
N LEU A 81 10.82 19.19 -8.40
CA LEU A 81 9.76 18.20 -8.57
C LEU A 81 8.71 18.64 -9.59
N GLU A 82 8.45 19.94 -9.72
CA GLU A 82 7.54 20.48 -10.73
C GLU A 82 8.04 20.34 -12.18
N SER A 83 9.31 19.97 -12.39
CA SER A 83 9.86 19.69 -13.72
C SER A 83 9.46 18.31 -14.27
N PHE A 84 8.91 17.42 -13.43
CA PHE A 84 8.45 16.10 -13.85
C PHE A 84 7.01 16.14 -14.32
N GLY A 85 6.70 15.31 -15.32
CA GLY A 85 5.33 15.11 -15.78
C GLY A 85 4.47 14.39 -14.71
N ALA A 86 5.10 13.51 -13.91
CA ALA A 86 4.48 12.86 -12.76
C ALA A 86 5.52 12.52 -11.70
N VAL A 87 5.13 12.61 -10.44
CA VAL A 87 5.92 12.19 -9.26
C VAL A 87 5.11 11.15 -8.50
N LEU A 88 5.69 9.97 -8.28
CA LEU A 88 5.05 8.83 -7.63
C LEU A 88 5.74 8.52 -6.31
N MET A 89 5.02 8.66 -5.18
CA MET A 89 5.50 8.21 -3.88
C MET A 89 5.24 6.71 -3.73
N ARG A 90 6.30 5.91 -3.86
CA ARG A 90 6.27 4.45 -3.83
C ARG A 90 7.11 3.84 -2.72
N LYS A 91 7.51 4.67 -1.74
CA LYS A 91 8.20 4.20 -0.54
C LYS A 91 7.28 3.29 0.28
N ASP A 92 7.80 2.12 0.62
CA ASP A 92 7.11 1.20 1.53
C ASP A 92 7.04 1.78 2.96
N PRO A 93 6.02 1.43 3.76
CA PRO A 93 6.04 1.73 5.18
C PRO A 93 7.34 1.24 5.86
N PRO A 94 7.72 1.73 7.06
CA PRO A 94 6.80 2.25 8.07
C PRO A 94 6.30 3.67 7.77
N PHE A 95 5.04 3.94 8.13
CA PHE A 95 4.46 5.28 8.09
C PHE A 95 4.83 6.02 9.38
N ASP A 96 6.08 6.44 9.45
CA ASP A 96 6.68 7.17 10.57
C ASP A 96 6.77 8.68 10.31
N MET A 97 7.42 9.43 11.19
CA MET A 97 7.56 10.88 11.04
C MET A 97 8.41 11.28 9.84
N GLU A 98 9.35 10.45 9.41
CA GLU A 98 10.13 10.71 8.19
C GLU A 98 9.27 10.52 6.92
N TYR A 99 8.37 9.51 6.94
CA TYR A 99 7.37 9.36 5.90
C TYR A 99 6.44 10.58 5.85
N VAL A 100 5.91 11.00 7.01
CA VAL A 100 5.07 12.20 7.14
C VAL A 100 5.81 13.45 6.66
N THR A 101 7.09 13.63 7.04
CA THR A 101 7.93 14.75 6.57
C THR A 101 8.06 14.75 5.04
N SER A 102 8.28 13.58 4.44
CA SER A 102 8.31 13.45 2.98
C SER A 102 6.97 13.88 2.36
N THR A 103 5.82 13.54 2.96
CA THR A 103 4.51 14.00 2.46
C THR A 103 4.32 15.51 2.58
N TRP A 104 4.89 16.17 3.60
CA TRP A 104 4.86 17.63 3.69
C TRP A 104 5.72 18.28 2.60
N LEU A 105 6.92 17.74 2.32
CA LEU A 105 7.75 18.22 1.22
C LEU A 105 7.03 18.06 -0.12
N LEU A 106 6.40 16.90 -0.37
CA LEU A 106 5.62 16.67 -1.58
C LEU A 106 4.41 17.61 -1.68
N GLU A 107 3.73 17.94 -0.57
CA GLU A 107 2.64 18.92 -0.58
C GLU A 107 3.15 20.33 -0.92
N LEU A 108 4.37 20.72 -0.48
CA LEU A 108 4.99 21.96 -0.90
C LEU A 108 5.30 21.95 -2.42
N ALA A 109 5.76 20.81 -2.94
CA ALA A 109 5.99 20.63 -4.37
C ALA A 109 4.68 20.73 -5.17
N GLU A 110 3.58 20.13 -4.69
CA GLU A 110 2.23 20.24 -5.30
C GLU A 110 1.78 21.70 -5.39
N ARG A 111 2.03 22.51 -4.35
CA ARG A 111 1.72 23.95 -4.34
C ARG A 111 2.56 24.74 -5.35
N ALA A 112 3.75 24.25 -5.69
CA ALA A 112 4.62 24.82 -6.71
C ALA A 112 4.30 24.27 -8.12
N GLY A 113 3.32 23.37 -8.26
CA GLY A 113 2.88 22.86 -9.55
C GLY A 113 3.32 21.42 -9.86
N ALA A 114 3.99 20.72 -8.95
CA ALA A 114 4.33 19.32 -9.13
C ALA A 114 3.06 18.43 -9.15
N ARG A 115 3.04 17.44 -10.01
CA ARG A 115 1.95 16.46 -10.14
C ARG A 115 2.30 15.19 -9.36
N VAL A 116 1.86 15.14 -8.10
CA VAL A 116 2.18 14.03 -7.17
C VAL A 116 1.03 13.04 -7.08
N PHE A 117 1.32 11.74 -7.24
CA PHE A 117 0.37 10.62 -7.18
C PHE A 117 0.91 9.50 -6.26
N ASN A 118 0.17 9.00 -5.24
CA ASN A 118 -1.08 9.61 -4.74
C ASN A 118 -0.82 11.01 -4.20
N ARG A 119 -1.87 11.85 -4.13
CA ARG A 119 -1.78 13.19 -3.55
C ARG A 119 -1.18 13.12 -2.14
N ALA A 120 -0.12 13.90 -1.87
CA ALA A 120 0.66 13.81 -0.65
C ALA A 120 -0.17 13.99 0.64
N ARG A 121 -1.09 14.98 0.66
CA ARG A 121 -1.99 15.19 1.79
C ARG A 121 -2.90 14.00 2.01
N SER A 122 -3.42 13.39 0.94
CA SER A 122 -4.35 12.26 1.06
C SER A 122 -3.67 10.99 1.58
N ILE A 123 -2.40 10.76 1.24
CA ILE A 123 -1.60 9.69 1.88
C ILE A 123 -1.54 9.92 3.39
N ARG A 124 -1.24 11.14 3.81
CA ARG A 124 -1.09 11.49 5.24
C ARG A 124 -2.41 11.43 6.00
N ASP A 125 -3.51 11.83 5.39
CA ASP A 125 -4.82 11.89 6.03
C ASP A 125 -5.50 10.50 6.12
N HIS A 126 -4.97 9.45 5.44
CA HIS A 126 -5.51 8.09 5.47
C HIS A 126 -4.59 7.14 6.24
N SER A 127 -4.88 6.91 7.52
CA SER A 127 -4.29 5.78 8.23
C SER A 127 -4.87 4.48 7.66
N GLU A 128 -4.02 3.63 7.07
CA GLU A 128 -4.44 2.47 6.26
C GLU A 128 -5.41 1.53 7.00
N LYS A 129 -5.19 1.34 8.31
CA LYS A 129 -6.08 0.51 9.14
C LYS A 129 -7.31 1.28 9.64
N LEU A 130 -7.14 2.56 10.01
CA LEU A 130 -8.23 3.32 10.63
C LEU A 130 -9.20 3.91 9.60
N ALA A 131 -8.77 4.12 8.35
CA ALA A 131 -9.61 4.64 7.27
C ALA A 131 -10.85 3.78 6.98
N ILE A 132 -10.84 2.48 7.33
CA ILE A 132 -12.03 1.62 7.23
C ILE A 132 -13.21 2.17 8.04
N GLY A 133 -12.96 2.93 9.10
CA GLY A 133 -14.00 3.54 9.93
C GLY A 133 -14.91 4.54 9.19
N GLU A 134 -14.49 5.01 8.01
CA GLU A 134 -15.34 5.84 7.14
C GLU A 134 -16.40 5.00 6.39
N PHE A 135 -16.26 3.68 6.36
CA PHE A 135 -17.12 2.74 5.64
C PHE A 135 -17.68 1.65 6.56
N PRO A 136 -18.37 2.02 7.66
CA PRO A 136 -18.76 1.10 8.73
C PRO A 136 -19.65 -0.07 8.26
N GLN A 137 -20.37 0.08 7.13
CA GLN A 137 -21.18 -0.99 6.53
C GLN A 137 -20.36 -2.18 5.98
N PHE A 138 -19.04 -1.99 5.83
CA PHE A 138 -18.13 -3.02 5.33
C PHE A 138 -17.18 -3.55 6.41
N VAL A 139 -17.30 -3.09 7.65
CA VAL A 139 -16.33 -3.39 8.71
C VAL A 139 -16.90 -4.37 9.73
N ALA A 140 -16.17 -5.44 10.02
CA ALA A 140 -16.50 -6.33 11.14
C ALA A 140 -16.38 -5.56 12.47
N PRO A 141 -16.98 -6.05 13.58
CA PRO A 141 -16.85 -5.40 14.88
C PRO A 141 -15.40 -5.04 15.18
N THR A 142 -15.15 -3.75 15.38
CA THR A 142 -13.82 -3.17 15.52
C THR A 142 -13.80 -2.13 16.64
N LEU A 143 -12.73 -2.14 17.42
CA LEU A 143 -12.42 -1.15 18.45
C LEU A 143 -11.00 -0.64 18.26
N VAL A 144 -10.81 0.68 18.36
CA VAL A 144 -9.48 1.29 18.42
C VAL A 144 -9.36 2.05 19.72
N THR A 145 -8.42 1.65 20.56
CA THR A 145 -8.20 2.29 21.87
C THR A 145 -6.80 1.95 22.40
N ARG A 146 -6.31 2.74 23.33
CA ARG A 146 -5.14 2.43 24.16
C ARG A 146 -5.51 1.99 25.57
N ASP A 147 -6.80 1.94 25.91
CA ASP A 147 -7.30 1.51 27.21
C ASP A 147 -7.40 -0.02 27.28
N ALA A 148 -6.53 -0.63 28.07
CA ALA A 148 -6.47 -2.07 28.27
C ALA A 148 -7.78 -2.68 28.79
N LYS A 149 -8.56 -1.92 29.61
CA LYS A 149 -9.86 -2.41 30.11
C LYS A 149 -10.85 -2.57 28.96
N ARG A 150 -10.90 -1.61 28.03
CA ARG A 150 -11.77 -1.67 26.87
C ARG A 150 -11.37 -2.79 25.91
N LEU A 151 -10.06 -3.02 25.70
CA LEU A 151 -9.57 -4.15 24.89
C LEU A 151 -9.98 -5.50 25.51
N ARG A 152 -9.86 -5.66 26.84
CA ARG A 152 -10.32 -6.87 27.54
C ARG A 152 -11.84 -7.05 27.47
N ALA A 153 -12.62 -5.98 27.58
CA ALA A 153 -14.07 -6.01 27.43
C ALA A 153 -14.48 -6.42 26.00
N PHE A 154 -13.82 -5.90 25.00
CA PHE A 154 -14.04 -6.28 23.59
C PHE A 154 -13.76 -7.76 23.35
N HIS A 155 -12.66 -8.30 23.91
CA HIS A 155 -12.39 -9.73 23.84
C HIS A 155 -13.45 -10.56 24.57
N ALA A 156 -13.88 -10.13 25.76
CA ALA A 156 -14.93 -10.82 26.52
C ALA A 156 -16.27 -10.88 25.77
N GLU A 157 -16.59 -9.83 25.01
CA GLU A 157 -17.82 -9.75 24.20
C GLU A 157 -17.75 -10.62 22.93
N HIS A 158 -16.60 -10.59 22.22
CA HIS A 158 -16.49 -11.23 20.89
C HIS A 158 -15.78 -12.58 20.89
N GLY A 159 -15.09 -12.94 21.97
CA GLY A 159 -14.37 -14.21 22.15
C GLY A 159 -13.10 -14.30 21.34
N ASP A 160 -13.22 -14.54 20.04
CA ASP A 160 -12.08 -14.70 19.11
C ASP A 160 -11.79 -13.37 18.40
N VAL A 161 -10.61 -12.78 18.66
CA VAL A 161 -10.28 -11.44 18.17
C VAL A 161 -8.85 -11.38 17.61
N ILE A 162 -8.64 -10.42 16.73
CA ILE A 162 -7.32 -9.99 16.26
C ILE A 162 -6.95 -8.69 16.97
N LEU A 163 -5.75 -8.61 17.53
CA LEU A 163 -5.12 -7.39 18.03
C LEU A 163 -3.96 -7.01 17.12
N LYS A 164 -3.90 -5.76 16.68
CA LYS A 164 -2.84 -5.27 15.78
C LYS A 164 -2.49 -3.80 16.03
N PRO A 165 -1.22 -3.38 15.78
CA PRO A 165 -0.85 -1.97 15.80
C PRO A 165 -1.46 -1.24 14.59
N LEU A 166 -1.58 0.09 14.65
CA LEU A 166 -2.10 0.89 13.54
C LEU A 166 -1.06 1.16 12.44
N ASP A 167 0.21 1.17 12.81
CA ASP A 167 1.37 1.54 11.98
C ASP A 167 2.16 0.34 11.43
N GLY A 168 1.77 -0.90 11.76
CA GLY A 168 2.44 -2.12 11.29
C GLY A 168 2.09 -2.46 9.84
N MET A 169 3.07 -3.05 9.13
CA MET A 169 2.94 -3.56 7.76
C MET A 169 3.28 -5.06 7.68
N GLY A 170 2.94 -5.72 6.57
CA GLY A 170 3.37 -7.10 6.30
C GLY A 170 2.91 -8.14 7.32
N GLY A 171 1.91 -7.82 8.14
CA GLY A 171 1.41 -8.70 9.20
C GLY A 171 2.22 -8.63 10.50
N MET A 172 3.19 -7.73 10.64
CA MET A 172 3.93 -7.56 11.89
C MET A 172 3.01 -7.11 13.03
N GLY A 173 3.17 -7.73 14.20
CA GLY A 173 2.40 -7.38 15.39
C GLY A 173 0.92 -7.76 15.33
N VAL A 174 0.51 -8.63 14.41
CA VAL A 174 -0.86 -9.16 14.34
C VAL A 174 -0.97 -10.40 15.21
N PHE A 175 -1.83 -10.34 16.24
CA PHE A 175 -2.05 -11.44 17.18
C PHE A 175 -3.51 -11.87 17.18
N ARG A 176 -3.75 -13.17 17.07
CA ARG A 176 -5.06 -13.77 17.34
C ARG A 176 -5.15 -14.18 18.80
N VAL A 177 -6.17 -13.71 19.50
CA VAL A 177 -6.50 -14.13 20.86
C VAL A 177 -7.81 -14.90 20.80
N LYS A 178 -7.71 -16.20 21.10
CA LYS A 178 -8.84 -17.12 21.12
C LYS A 178 -9.73 -16.88 22.35
N PRO A 179 -10.93 -17.53 22.42
CA PRO A 179 -11.87 -17.34 23.53
C PRO A 179 -11.31 -17.64 24.93
N ASP A 180 -10.26 -18.47 25.04
CA ASP A 180 -9.58 -18.76 26.30
C ASP A 180 -8.78 -17.56 26.85
N GLY A 181 -8.55 -16.52 26.03
CA GLY A 181 -7.84 -15.32 26.42
C GLY A 181 -6.34 -15.52 26.72
N MET A 182 -5.77 -16.66 26.29
CA MET A 182 -4.35 -16.95 26.52
C MET A 182 -3.48 -15.82 26.02
N ASN A 183 -2.58 -15.33 26.87
CA ASN A 183 -1.63 -14.22 26.61
C ASN A 183 -2.26 -12.84 26.34
N LEU A 184 -3.59 -12.66 26.46
CA LEU A 184 -4.26 -11.39 26.18
C LEU A 184 -3.60 -10.22 26.94
N GLY A 185 -3.25 -10.42 28.23
CA GLY A 185 -2.59 -9.41 29.06
C GLY A 185 -1.28 -8.93 28.45
N SER A 186 -0.37 -9.86 28.20
CA SER A 186 0.97 -9.56 27.65
C SER A 186 0.90 -8.96 26.26
N ILE A 187 -0.04 -9.44 25.39
CA ILE A 187 -0.25 -8.90 24.04
C ILE A 187 -0.72 -7.44 24.13
N VAL A 188 -1.69 -7.15 25.00
CA VAL A 188 -2.19 -5.78 25.20
C VAL A 188 -1.09 -4.85 25.72
N GLU A 189 -0.34 -5.25 26.74
CA GLU A 189 0.78 -4.48 27.27
C GLU A 189 1.84 -4.18 26.20
N MET A 190 2.25 -5.20 25.46
CA MET A 190 3.24 -5.07 24.40
C MET A 190 2.75 -4.15 23.26
N LEU A 191 1.54 -4.37 22.74
CA LEU A 191 1.03 -3.59 21.60
C LEU A 191 0.69 -2.15 21.98
N SER A 192 0.14 -1.93 23.20
CA SER A 192 -0.21 -0.60 23.66
C SER A 192 0.96 0.16 24.24
N HIS A 193 2.14 -0.45 24.39
CA HIS A 193 3.27 0.12 25.14
C HIS A 193 2.79 0.73 26.47
N ASP A 194 2.18 -0.13 27.31
CA ASP A 194 1.61 0.26 28.60
C ASP A 194 0.59 1.42 28.50
N GLY A 195 -0.23 1.41 27.47
CA GLY A 195 -1.31 2.37 27.26
C GLY A 195 -0.88 3.70 26.60
N THR A 196 0.33 3.79 26.07
CA THR A 196 0.81 4.97 25.34
C THR A 196 0.45 4.93 23.85
N ARG A 197 0.23 3.75 23.27
CA ARG A 197 -0.12 3.54 21.85
C ARG A 197 -1.52 2.97 21.68
N SER A 198 -2.23 3.43 20.65
CA SER A 198 -3.53 2.88 20.26
C SER A 198 -3.36 1.52 19.58
N VAL A 199 -4.25 0.58 19.92
CA VAL A 199 -4.32 -0.77 19.37
C VAL A 199 -5.67 -0.93 18.69
N MET A 200 -5.70 -1.59 17.54
CA MET A 200 -6.91 -2.03 16.91
C MET A 200 -7.23 -3.46 17.34
N ALA A 201 -8.44 -3.65 17.86
CA ALA A 201 -9.05 -4.95 18.09
C ALA A 201 -10.16 -5.18 17.06
N GLN A 202 -10.18 -6.32 16.41
CA GLN A 202 -11.21 -6.71 15.45
C GLN A 202 -11.70 -8.13 15.76
N LYS A 203 -13.00 -8.37 15.58
CA LYS A 203 -13.53 -9.73 15.63
C LYS A 203 -12.80 -10.58 14.59
N PHE A 204 -12.35 -11.78 14.98
CA PHE A 204 -11.72 -12.72 14.07
C PHE A 204 -12.69 -13.15 12.96
N ILE A 205 -12.21 -13.13 11.74
CA ILE A 205 -12.98 -13.49 10.54
C ILE A 205 -12.47 -14.86 10.06
N PRO A 206 -13.24 -15.95 10.25
CA PRO A 206 -12.80 -17.31 9.92
C PRO A 206 -12.48 -17.52 8.43
N GLU A 207 -13.07 -16.70 7.56
CA GLU A 207 -12.88 -16.71 6.11
C GLU A 207 -11.44 -16.38 5.70
N ILE A 208 -10.58 -15.93 6.62
CA ILE A 208 -9.14 -15.78 6.38
C ILE A 208 -8.49 -17.05 5.81
N LYS A 209 -9.07 -18.23 6.07
CA LYS A 209 -8.62 -19.50 5.49
C LYS A 209 -8.72 -19.55 3.97
N ALA A 210 -9.64 -18.77 3.39
CA ALA A 210 -9.77 -18.60 1.95
C ALA A 210 -8.89 -17.46 1.41
N GLY A 211 -8.23 -16.72 2.29
CA GLY A 211 -7.30 -15.66 2.00
C GLY A 211 -7.79 -14.26 2.42
N ASP A 212 -6.81 -13.40 2.65
CA ASP A 212 -6.94 -11.96 2.75
C ASP A 212 -6.80 -11.38 1.34
N LYS A 213 -7.89 -10.90 0.75
CA LYS A 213 -7.94 -10.46 -0.64
C LYS A 213 -7.40 -9.03 -0.79
N ARG A 214 -6.40 -8.84 -1.67
CA ARG A 214 -6.00 -7.52 -2.16
C ARG A 214 -6.82 -7.18 -3.39
N ILE A 215 -7.65 -6.15 -3.31
CA ILE A 215 -8.41 -5.55 -4.41
C ILE A 215 -7.72 -4.23 -4.77
N LEU A 216 -7.28 -4.08 -6.01
CA LEU A 216 -6.63 -2.85 -6.47
C LEU A 216 -7.65 -1.91 -7.11
N LEU A 217 -7.60 -0.64 -6.70
CA LEU A 217 -8.32 0.46 -7.35
C LEU A 217 -7.31 1.37 -8.05
N ILE A 218 -7.54 1.65 -9.32
CA ILE A 218 -6.70 2.50 -10.15
C ILE A 218 -7.58 3.60 -10.76
N GLY A 219 -7.32 4.85 -10.38
CA GLY A 219 -8.18 5.96 -10.80
C GLY A 219 -9.64 5.85 -10.30
N GLY A 220 -9.87 5.09 -9.22
CA GLY A 220 -11.19 4.77 -8.69
C GLY A 220 -11.84 3.52 -9.26
N GLU A 221 -11.30 2.96 -10.34
CA GLU A 221 -11.83 1.76 -11.00
C GLU A 221 -11.15 0.50 -10.46
N PRO A 222 -11.89 -0.57 -10.15
CA PRO A 222 -11.29 -1.80 -9.68
C PRO A 222 -10.61 -2.59 -10.81
N VAL A 223 -9.43 -3.12 -10.53
CA VAL A 223 -8.85 -4.22 -11.32
C VAL A 223 -9.83 -5.40 -11.27
N PRO A 224 -10.14 -6.09 -12.39
CA PRO A 224 -11.19 -7.12 -12.42
C PRO A 224 -10.88 -8.38 -11.60
N TYR A 225 -9.65 -8.46 -11.06
CA TYR A 225 -9.16 -9.56 -10.23
C TYR A 225 -8.67 -9.07 -8.88
N SER A 226 -8.88 -9.85 -7.84
CA SER A 226 -8.22 -9.70 -6.55
C SER A 226 -7.12 -10.76 -6.38
N LEU A 227 -6.16 -10.50 -5.51
CA LEU A 227 -5.20 -11.52 -5.07
C LEU A 227 -5.57 -12.00 -3.67
N ALA A 228 -6.07 -13.23 -3.55
CA ALA A 228 -6.26 -13.90 -2.27
C ALA A 228 -4.90 -14.35 -1.73
N ARG A 229 -4.50 -13.80 -0.58
CA ARG A 229 -3.26 -14.13 0.12
C ARG A 229 -3.61 -15.14 1.21
N ILE A 230 -3.38 -16.41 0.94
CA ILE A 230 -3.82 -17.54 1.75
C ILE A 230 -2.76 -17.88 2.80
N PRO A 231 -3.08 -17.83 4.11
CA PRO A 231 -2.17 -18.25 5.16
C PRO A 231 -1.68 -19.68 4.97
N GLN A 232 -0.43 -19.95 5.32
CA GLN A 232 0.17 -21.28 5.20
C GLN A 232 0.46 -21.90 6.58
N GLY A 233 0.30 -23.21 6.68
CA GLY A 233 0.58 -23.96 7.92
C GLY A 233 -0.31 -23.52 9.09
N SER A 234 0.30 -23.16 10.21
CA SER A 234 -0.38 -22.68 11.43
C SER A 234 -0.53 -21.15 11.50
N GLU A 235 -0.09 -20.45 10.45
CA GLU A 235 -0.14 -18.99 10.40
C GLU A 235 -1.57 -18.47 10.24
N VAL A 236 -1.85 -17.31 10.81
CA VAL A 236 -3.14 -16.61 10.65
C VAL A 236 -3.02 -15.39 9.72
N ARG A 237 -1.82 -15.06 9.26
CA ARG A 237 -1.53 -13.92 8.40
C ARG A 237 -1.43 -14.39 6.95
N GLY A 238 -2.22 -13.77 6.07
CA GLY A 238 -2.19 -14.03 4.64
C GLY A 238 -1.10 -13.25 3.87
N ASN A 239 -0.44 -12.30 4.51
CA ASN A 239 0.53 -11.43 3.85
C ASN A 239 1.62 -12.22 3.13
N LEU A 240 1.92 -11.89 1.86
CA LEU A 240 2.97 -12.54 1.08
C LEU A 240 4.34 -12.45 1.75
N ALA A 241 4.61 -11.32 2.43
CA ALA A 241 5.84 -11.14 3.22
C ALA A 241 5.94 -12.11 4.41
N ALA A 242 4.81 -12.60 4.92
CA ALA A 242 4.75 -13.62 5.98
C ALA A 242 4.69 -15.07 5.44
N GLY A 243 4.89 -15.27 4.13
CA GLY A 243 4.88 -16.58 3.50
C GLY A 243 3.50 -17.03 3.00
N GLY A 244 2.52 -16.13 2.91
CA GLY A 244 1.22 -16.42 2.31
C GLY A 244 1.32 -16.82 0.84
N LEU A 245 0.41 -17.68 0.39
CA LEU A 245 0.28 -18.06 -1.02
C LEU A 245 -0.68 -17.08 -1.71
N GLY A 246 -0.22 -16.42 -2.77
CA GLY A 246 -1.02 -15.52 -3.60
C GLY A 246 -1.78 -16.30 -4.69
N VAL A 247 -3.11 -16.17 -4.71
CA VAL A 247 -3.97 -16.78 -5.75
C VAL A 247 -4.86 -15.67 -6.33
N ALA A 248 -4.67 -15.37 -7.61
CA ALA A 248 -5.52 -14.42 -8.32
C ALA A 248 -6.88 -15.04 -8.63
N GLN A 249 -7.95 -14.26 -8.42
CA GLN A 249 -9.32 -14.68 -8.66
C GLN A 249 -10.19 -13.50 -9.13
N PRO A 250 -11.25 -13.74 -9.91
CA PRO A 250 -12.20 -12.68 -10.25
C PRO A 250 -12.82 -12.07 -9.00
N LEU A 251 -13.15 -10.77 -9.06
CA LEU A 251 -13.86 -10.10 -7.98
C LEU A 251 -15.23 -10.77 -7.75
N THR A 252 -15.52 -11.09 -6.49
CA THR A 252 -16.87 -11.49 -6.10
C THR A 252 -17.85 -10.30 -6.19
N ALA A 253 -19.16 -10.56 -6.10
CA ALA A 253 -20.15 -9.49 -6.05
C ALA A 253 -19.91 -8.53 -4.86
N ARG A 254 -19.50 -9.08 -3.71
CA ARG A 254 -19.18 -8.30 -2.51
C ARG A 254 -17.90 -7.48 -2.68
N ASP A 255 -16.86 -8.06 -3.27
CA ASP A 255 -15.61 -7.33 -3.58
C ASP A 255 -15.90 -6.13 -4.48
N ARG A 256 -16.75 -6.33 -5.49
CA ARG A 256 -17.17 -5.27 -6.40
C ARG A 256 -18.00 -4.20 -5.71
N GLU A 257 -18.96 -4.58 -4.86
CA GLU A 257 -19.74 -3.63 -4.06
C GLU A 257 -18.85 -2.74 -3.19
N ILE A 258 -17.86 -3.32 -2.50
CA ILE A 258 -16.88 -2.58 -1.72
C ILE A 258 -16.09 -1.64 -2.63
N ALA A 259 -15.53 -2.15 -3.73
CA ALA A 259 -14.71 -1.39 -4.66
C ALA A 259 -15.49 -0.22 -5.32
N ASP A 260 -16.70 -0.47 -5.81
CA ASP A 260 -17.54 0.53 -6.47
C ASP A 260 -18.04 1.62 -5.49
N THR A 261 -18.14 1.28 -4.20
CA THR A 261 -18.49 2.26 -3.15
C THR A 261 -17.28 3.12 -2.78
N LEU A 262 -16.10 2.53 -2.57
CA LEU A 262 -14.92 3.25 -2.11
C LEU A 262 -14.20 3.97 -3.24
N GLY A 263 -14.18 3.39 -4.43
CA GLY A 263 -13.40 3.87 -5.57
C GLY A 263 -13.63 5.35 -5.90
N PRO A 264 -14.86 5.81 -6.16
CA PRO A 264 -15.15 7.21 -6.47
C PRO A 264 -14.76 8.16 -5.33
N VAL A 265 -14.96 7.75 -4.08
CA VAL A 265 -14.62 8.55 -2.90
C VAL A 265 -13.11 8.76 -2.80
N LEU A 266 -12.34 7.67 -2.92
CA LEU A 266 -10.88 7.70 -2.80
C LEU A 266 -10.24 8.43 -3.99
N ALA A 267 -10.74 8.22 -5.21
CA ALA A 267 -10.28 8.93 -6.40
C ALA A 267 -10.53 10.45 -6.30
N SER A 268 -11.68 10.87 -5.77
CA SER A 268 -11.99 12.30 -5.57
C SER A 268 -11.02 13.00 -4.62
N ARG A 269 -10.35 12.25 -3.77
CA ARG A 269 -9.29 12.72 -2.85
C ARG A 269 -7.90 12.75 -3.51
N GLY A 270 -7.79 12.35 -4.78
CA GLY A 270 -6.51 12.28 -5.51
C GLY A 270 -5.69 11.02 -5.19
N LEU A 271 -6.35 9.97 -4.72
CA LEU A 271 -5.74 8.65 -4.54
C LEU A 271 -5.86 7.85 -5.84
N LEU A 272 -4.81 7.92 -6.68
CA LEU A 272 -4.77 7.25 -7.98
C LEU A 272 -4.66 5.74 -7.86
N LEU A 273 -3.90 5.25 -6.88
CA LEU A 273 -3.69 3.83 -6.62
C LEU A 273 -4.00 3.51 -5.16
N VAL A 274 -4.92 2.59 -4.95
CA VAL A 274 -5.32 2.11 -3.63
C VAL A 274 -5.39 0.59 -3.62
N GLY A 275 -4.96 -0.02 -2.53
CA GLY A 275 -5.16 -1.44 -2.24
C GLY A 275 -6.17 -1.62 -1.12
N LEU A 276 -7.33 -2.21 -1.41
CA LEU A 276 -8.28 -2.60 -0.38
C LEU A 276 -7.97 -4.03 0.06
N ASP A 277 -7.90 -4.25 1.36
CA ASP A 277 -7.77 -5.60 1.90
C ASP A 277 -9.12 -6.04 2.47
N ALA A 278 -9.56 -7.24 2.07
CA ALA A 278 -10.85 -7.80 2.48
C ALA A 278 -10.75 -9.29 2.82
N ILE A 279 -11.34 -9.67 3.96
CA ILE A 279 -11.45 -11.07 4.39
C ILE A 279 -12.94 -11.45 4.38
N GLY A 280 -13.30 -12.46 3.59
CA GLY A 280 -14.72 -12.77 3.36
C GLY A 280 -15.44 -11.54 2.80
N ASP A 281 -16.44 -11.06 3.53
CA ASP A 281 -17.28 -9.90 3.17
C ASP A 281 -16.85 -8.60 3.84
N TRP A 282 -15.70 -8.59 4.55
CA TRP A 282 -15.30 -7.50 5.43
C TRP A 282 -14.03 -6.80 4.98
N LEU A 283 -14.09 -5.47 4.88
CA LEU A 283 -12.94 -4.60 4.64
C LEU A 283 -12.07 -4.54 5.90
N THR A 284 -10.76 -4.73 5.74
CA THR A 284 -9.79 -4.75 6.86
C THR A 284 -8.74 -3.65 6.80
N GLU A 285 -8.40 -3.15 5.60
CA GLU A 285 -7.42 -2.09 5.37
C GLU A 285 -7.70 -1.34 4.06
N VAL A 286 -7.29 -0.05 4.01
CA VAL A 286 -7.28 0.81 2.81
C VAL A 286 -5.85 1.30 2.61
N ASN A 287 -5.07 0.58 1.80
CA ASN A 287 -3.65 0.85 1.61
C ASN A 287 -3.43 1.92 0.55
N VAL A 288 -2.79 3.03 0.93
CA VAL A 288 -2.61 4.24 0.08
C VAL A 288 -1.15 4.63 -0.14
N THR A 289 -0.20 3.98 0.55
CA THR A 289 1.23 4.26 0.45
C THR A 289 1.84 3.60 -0.80
N SER A 290 2.11 2.31 -0.74
CA SER A 290 2.72 1.53 -1.82
C SER A 290 2.02 0.19 -2.06
N PRO A 291 0.70 0.17 -2.39
CA PRO A 291 0.02 -1.11 -2.61
C PRO A 291 0.70 -1.93 -3.70
N THR A 292 0.77 -3.24 -3.46
CA THR A 292 1.47 -4.25 -4.28
C THR A 292 0.47 -5.23 -4.91
N CYS A 293 0.98 -6.33 -5.46
CA CYS A 293 0.26 -7.44 -6.10
C CYS A 293 0.00 -7.28 -7.61
N PHE A 294 0.67 -6.33 -8.27
CA PHE A 294 0.56 -6.19 -9.73
C PHE A 294 1.05 -7.45 -10.44
N ARG A 295 2.27 -7.88 -10.11
CA ARG A 295 2.95 -8.98 -10.81
C ARG A 295 2.19 -10.30 -10.66
N GLU A 296 1.76 -10.62 -9.46
CA GLU A 296 1.04 -11.86 -9.17
C GLU A 296 -0.30 -11.92 -9.94
N ILE A 297 -1.03 -10.80 -10.05
CA ILE A 297 -2.26 -10.72 -10.84
C ILE A 297 -1.95 -10.84 -12.32
N MET A 298 -0.97 -10.08 -12.84
CA MET A 298 -0.57 -10.10 -14.24
C MET A 298 -0.15 -11.50 -14.69
N GLU A 299 0.69 -12.17 -13.90
CA GLU A 299 1.22 -13.50 -14.21
C GLU A 299 0.13 -14.57 -14.25
N GLN A 300 -0.79 -14.55 -13.27
CA GLN A 300 -1.80 -15.60 -13.13
C GLN A 300 -3.02 -15.39 -14.03
N THR A 301 -3.31 -14.16 -14.46
CA THR A 301 -4.55 -13.84 -15.18
C THR A 301 -4.33 -13.34 -16.61
N GLY A 302 -3.12 -12.89 -16.94
CA GLY A 302 -2.84 -12.19 -18.19
C GLY A 302 -3.39 -10.76 -18.26
N PHE A 303 -4.07 -10.26 -17.20
CA PHE A 303 -4.56 -8.88 -17.15
C PHE A 303 -3.43 -7.92 -16.83
N ASP A 304 -3.19 -6.93 -17.69
CA ASP A 304 -2.10 -5.97 -17.53
C ASP A 304 -2.46 -4.84 -16.58
N VAL A 305 -2.17 -5.05 -15.29
CA VAL A 305 -2.40 -4.07 -14.23
C VAL A 305 -1.49 -2.84 -14.39
N ALA A 306 -0.26 -3.05 -14.88
CA ALA A 306 0.69 -1.95 -15.08
C ALA A 306 0.23 -1.03 -16.21
N ALA A 307 -0.30 -1.59 -17.30
CA ALA A 307 -0.89 -0.80 -18.39
C ALA A 307 -2.09 0.01 -17.90
N MET A 308 -3.02 -0.60 -17.13
CA MET A 308 -4.15 0.11 -16.54
C MET A 308 -3.70 1.28 -15.65
N PHE A 309 -2.62 1.07 -14.86
CA PHE A 309 -2.06 2.11 -13.99
C PHE A 309 -1.46 3.26 -14.80
N ILE A 310 -0.64 2.98 -15.82
CA ILE A 310 -0.02 4.03 -16.63
C ILE A 310 -1.07 4.79 -17.46
N ASP A 311 -2.13 4.11 -17.98
CA ASP A 311 -3.27 4.79 -18.60
C ASP A 311 -3.95 5.80 -17.66
N ALA A 312 -4.15 5.42 -16.41
CA ALA A 312 -4.74 6.31 -15.40
C ALA A 312 -3.79 7.46 -15.05
N LEU A 313 -2.49 7.18 -14.93
CA LEU A 313 -1.47 8.19 -14.65
C LEU A 313 -1.38 9.21 -15.78
N GLU A 314 -1.35 8.77 -17.04
CA GLU A 314 -1.31 9.66 -18.22
C GLU A 314 -2.54 10.58 -18.26
N ARG A 315 -3.73 10.03 -18.01
CA ARG A 315 -4.96 10.84 -17.92
C ARG A 315 -4.94 11.85 -16.78
N ALA A 316 -4.42 11.46 -15.62
CA ALA A 316 -4.35 12.34 -14.45
C ALA A 316 -3.25 13.40 -14.56
N ALA A 317 -2.22 13.14 -15.37
CA ALA A 317 -1.09 14.03 -15.61
C ALA A 317 -1.28 14.92 -16.86
N ALA A 318 -2.33 14.74 -17.65
CA ALA A 318 -2.67 15.63 -18.78
C ALA A 318 -3.25 16.95 -18.27
#